data_971baf4e3d1c947b27466d1fa0bc16ba
#
_entry.id   971baf4e3d1c947b27466d1fa0bc16ba
#
_cell.length_a   1.000
_cell.length_b   1.000
_cell.length_c   1.000
_cell.angle_alpha   90.00
_cell.angle_beta   90.00
_cell.angle_gamma   90.00
#
_symmetry.space_group_name_H-M   'P 1'
#
loop_
_entity.id
_entity.type
_entity.pdbx_description
1 polymer ?
#
loop_
_entity_poly.entity_id
_entity_poly.type
_entity_poly.pdbx_seq_one_letter_code
_entity_poly.pdbx_strand_id
1 'polypeptide(L)'
;PQFRCCVYKEREIVRQRVRLAEGLCPTESDHSGSKNVIQVIESACADCPLSHYIVTDNCRKCMAKACQQSCKFGAISMGRDRAYIDPDKCKECGMCAKNCPYNAIADLIRPCKKVCPVNAITMDENGICVIDEEKCIRCGQCIHRCPFGAIGSKTDIVAIIKDMLAGKKVVAMFAPAIEGQFGREITMSSIRTACKKIGFADMVEVGLGGDMTAAAEAAEWL
;
A
#
# COMPACT_ATOMS: atom_id res chain seq x y z
N PRO A 1 -5.94 -14.13 18.84
CA PRO A 1 -5.10 -14.72 17.79
C PRO A 1 -3.64 -14.33 18.02
N GLN A 2 -2.76 -15.30 17.89
CA GLN A 2 -1.30 -15.11 17.98
C GLN A 2 -0.79 -14.86 16.58
N PHE A 3 -0.65 -13.59 16.17
CA PHE A 3 -0.18 -13.34 14.80
C PHE A 3 1.29 -12.95 14.73
N ARG A 4 1.68 -11.82 15.28
CA ARG A 4 3.03 -11.30 15.06
C ARG A 4 3.78 -10.93 16.33
N CYS A 5 3.08 -10.43 17.31
CA CYS A 5 3.69 -9.84 18.50
C CYS A 5 2.80 -10.06 19.73
N CYS A 6 2.72 -9.07 20.60
CA CYS A 6 1.89 -9.11 21.80
C CYS A 6 0.44 -8.67 21.48
N VAL A 7 -0.48 -9.06 22.37
CA VAL A 7 -1.90 -8.73 22.27
C VAL A 7 -2.16 -7.22 22.19
N TYR A 8 -1.34 -6.40 22.85
CA TYR A 8 -1.51 -4.95 22.87
C TYR A 8 -1.21 -4.34 21.49
N LYS A 9 -0.14 -4.75 20.83
CA LYS A 9 0.19 -4.32 19.46
C LYS A 9 -0.89 -4.73 18.46
N GLU A 10 -1.37 -5.97 18.55
CA GLU A 10 -2.43 -6.47 17.67
C GLU A 10 -3.76 -5.72 17.88
N ARG A 11 -4.11 -5.41 19.13
CA ARG A 11 -5.30 -4.58 19.44
C ARG A 11 -5.19 -3.20 18.82
N GLU A 12 -4.03 -2.56 18.92
CA GLU A 12 -3.84 -1.23 18.34
C GLU A 12 -3.93 -1.26 16.81
N ILE A 13 -3.33 -2.25 16.16
CA ILE A 13 -3.46 -2.43 14.72
C ILE A 13 -4.92 -2.61 14.30
N VAL A 14 -5.67 -3.42 15.04
CA VAL A 14 -7.11 -3.62 14.76
C VAL A 14 -7.90 -2.33 14.96
N ARG A 15 -7.64 -1.58 16.04
CA ARG A 15 -8.27 -0.28 16.29
C ARG A 15 -8.04 0.68 15.13
N GLN A 16 -6.80 0.82 14.67
CA GLN A 16 -6.45 1.69 13.56
C GLN A 16 -7.12 1.25 12.25
N ARG A 17 -7.27 -0.05 12.01
CA ARG A 17 -8.03 -0.56 10.86
C ARG A 17 -9.53 -0.26 10.94
N VAL A 18 -10.12 -0.37 12.13
CA VAL A 18 -11.52 -0.01 12.34
C VAL A 18 -11.73 1.47 12.05
N ARG A 19 -10.85 2.34 12.53
CA ARG A 19 -10.88 3.78 12.23
C ARG A 19 -10.83 4.05 10.71
N LEU A 20 -9.95 3.36 9.98
CA LEU A 20 -9.92 3.47 8.51
C LEU A 20 -11.26 3.03 7.86
N ALA A 21 -11.88 1.98 8.39
CA ALA A 21 -13.20 1.53 7.92
C ALA A 21 -14.33 2.54 8.22
N GLU A 22 -14.15 3.39 9.23
CA GLU A 22 -15.04 4.50 9.58
C GLU A 22 -14.73 5.79 8.80
N GLY A 23 -13.76 5.77 7.88
CA GLY A 23 -13.32 6.95 7.13
C GLY A 23 -12.38 7.88 7.88
N LEU A 24 -11.93 7.48 9.07
CA LEU A 24 -11.06 8.27 9.94
C LEU A 24 -9.57 7.96 9.68
N CYS A 25 -8.69 8.84 10.15
CA CYS A 25 -7.25 8.56 10.16
C CYS A 25 -6.91 7.49 11.21
N PRO A 26 -5.81 6.72 11.02
CA PRO A 26 -5.43 5.65 11.96
C PRO A 26 -5.22 6.15 13.38
N THR A 27 -4.54 7.29 13.54
CA THR A 27 -4.29 7.95 14.84
C THR A 27 -5.12 9.22 14.97
N GLU A 28 -5.35 9.66 16.22
CA GLU A 28 -6.13 10.88 16.50
C GLU A 28 -5.31 12.15 16.31
N SER A 29 -3.98 12.06 16.47
CA SER A 29 -3.11 13.21 16.60
C SER A 29 -2.71 13.85 15.26
N ASP A 30 -2.70 13.11 14.16
CA ASP A 30 -1.84 13.61 13.08
C ASP A 30 -2.54 14.04 11.80
N HIS A 31 -3.74 13.64 11.49
CA HIS A 31 -4.24 13.92 10.16
C HIS A 31 -5.77 14.01 10.06
N SER A 32 -6.42 14.69 10.98
CA SER A 32 -7.86 14.98 10.84
C SER A 32 -8.18 15.79 9.56
N GLY A 33 -7.13 16.35 8.92
CA GLY A 33 -7.20 17.08 7.66
C GLY A 33 -6.59 16.38 6.44
N SER A 34 -5.94 15.21 6.60
CA SER A 34 -5.36 14.52 5.44
C SER A 34 -6.43 14.09 4.45
N LYS A 35 -6.35 14.63 3.24
CA LYS A 35 -7.20 14.28 2.10
C LYS A 35 -6.80 12.97 1.43
N ASN A 36 -5.66 12.40 1.83
CA ASN A 36 -5.19 11.16 1.23
C ASN A 36 -6.05 9.98 1.72
N VAL A 37 -6.59 9.23 0.78
CA VAL A 37 -7.37 8.02 1.04
C VAL A 37 -6.47 6.90 1.55
N ILE A 38 -5.19 6.86 1.11
CA ILE A 38 -4.23 5.84 1.51
C ILE A 38 -3.48 6.29 2.75
N GLN A 39 -3.54 5.48 3.80
CA GLN A 39 -2.99 5.77 5.12
C GLN A 39 -2.06 4.66 5.59
N VAL A 40 -1.11 5.02 6.47
CA VAL A 40 -0.15 4.08 7.06
C VAL A 40 -0.54 3.79 8.50
N ILE A 41 -0.57 2.51 8.85
CA ILE A 41 -0.74 2.00 10.22
C ILE A 41 0.67 1.82 10.80
N GLU A 42 1.16 2.80 11.53
CA GLU A 42 2.52 2.85 12.04
C GLU A 42 2.88 1.62 12.88
N SER A 43 2.00 1.23 13.78
CA SER A 43 2.18 0.07 14.65
C SER A 43 2.38 -1.24 13.88
N ALA A 44 1.89 -1.34 12.64
CA ALA A 44 2.09 -2.49 11.76
C ALA A 44 3.31 -2.34 10.83
N CYS A 45 3.78 -1.11 10.59
CA CYS A 45 4.86 -0.82 9.66
C CYS A 45 6.26 -1.12 10.22
N ALA A 46 6.40 -1.28 11.51
CA ALA A 46 7.67 -1.45 12.23
C ALA A 46 8.38 -2.80 11.96
N ASP A 47 7.76 -3.75 11.28
CA ASP A 47 8.30 -5.11 11.11
C ASP A 47 9.15 -5.29 9.84
N CYS A 48 9.27 -4.28 9.00
CA CYS A 48 10.14 -4.33 7.81
C CYS A 48 11.61 -4.06 8.16
N PRO A 49 12.56 -4.67 7.41
CA PRO A 49 13.99 -4.35 7.56
C PRO A 49 14.25 -2.85 7.33
N LEU A 50 15.13 -2.28 8.18
CA LEU A 50 15.55 -0.88 8.01
C LEU A 50 16.57 -0.72 6.88
N SER A 51 17.50 -1.70 6.77
CA SER A 51 18.53 -1.68 5.74
C SER A 51 18.05 -2.26 4.43
N HIS A 52 18.40 -1.59 3.33
CA HIS A 52 18.10 -2.03 1.98
C HIS A 52 18.97 -3.25 1.58
N TYR A 53 20.28 -3.23 1.89
CA TYR A 53 21.20 -4.33 1.61
C TYR A 53 21.63 -5.04 2.88
N ILE A 54 21.48 -6.35 2.91
CA ILE A 54 21.89 -7.19 4.05
C ILE A 54 22.78 -8.33 3.55
N VAL A 55 23.85 -8.60 4.29
CA VAL A 55 24.73 -9.75 4.05
C VAL A 55 24.10 -10.99 4.67
N THR A 56 23.81 -11.99 3.82
CA THR A 56 23.22 -13.28 4.21
C THR A 56 24.28 -14.29 4.61
N ASP A 57 23.85 -15.46 5.11
CA ASP A 57 24.73 -16.57 5.50
C ASP A 57 25.44 -17.23 4.32
N ASN A 58 25.10 -16.88 3.08
CA ASN A 58 25.85 -17.30 1.88
C ASN A 58 27.23 -16.64 1.79
N CYS A 59 27.54 -15.67 2.64
CA CYS A 59 28.84 -15.00 2.65
C CYS A 59 29.96 -15.97 3.04
N ARG A 60 30.90 -16.17 2.12
CA ARG A 60 32.07 -17.05 2.33
C ARG A 60 33.32 -16.32 2.78
N LYS A 61 33.21 -15.05 3.14
CA LYS A 61 34.36 -14.21 3.57
C LYS A 61 35.55 -14.37 2.62
N CYS A 62 35.26 -14.29 1.30
CA CYS A 62 36.22 -14.59 0.24
C CYS A 62 37.44 -13.66 0.29
N MET A 63 38.61 -14.19 -0.17
CA MET A 63 39.86 -13.41 -0.19
C MET A 63 39.78 -12.17 -1.08
N ALA A 64 39.07 -12.25 -2.19
CA ALA A 64 38.92 -11.15 -3.14
C ALA A 64 38.18 -9.94 -2.54
N LYS A 65 37.34 -10.14 -1.53
CA LYS A 65 36.56 -9.05 -0.85
C LYS A 65 35.90 -8.10 -1.85
N ALA A 66 35.40 -8.64 -2.96
CA ALA A 66 34.88 -7.85 -4.09
C ALA A 66 33.79 -6.84 -3.67
N CYS A 67 32.94 -7.21 -2.71
CA CYS A 67 31.95 -6.29 -2.14
C CYS A 67 32.59 -5.08 -1.43
N GLN A 68 33.66 -5.30 -0.68
CA GLN A 68 34.38 -4.22 0.02
C GLN A 68 35.13 -3.31 -0.97
N GLN A 69 35.80 -3.91 -1.95
CA GLN A 69 36.53 -3.16 -2.98
C GLN A 69 35.61 -2.32 -3.89
N SER A 70 34.39 -2.83 -4.16
CA SER A 70 33.42 -2.11 -4.97
C SER A 70 32.68 -0.99 -4.22
N CYS A 71 32.83 -0.91 -2.88
CA CYS A 71 32.15 0.08 -2.09
C CYS A 71 32.93 1.41 -2.03
N LYS A 72 32.53 2.39 -2.83
CA LYS A 72 33.15 3.73 -2.86
C LYS A 72 32.98 4.52 -1.56
N PHE A 73 32.03 4.13 -0.70
CA PHE A 73 31.67 4.84 0.52
C PHE A 73 32.31 4.21 1.78
N GLY A 74 33.10 3.14 1.62
CA GLY A 74 33.72 2.46 2.75
C GLY A 74 32.73 1.87 3.76
N ALA A 75 31.50 1.60 3.33
CA ALA A 75 30.44 1.10 4.20
C ALA A 75 30.56 -0.39 4.52
N ILE A 76 31.53 -1.11 3.93
CA ILE A 76 31.65 -2.57 4.12
C ILE A 76 32.92 -2.91 4.89
N SER A 77 32.73 -3.58 6.01
CA SER A 77 33.79 -4.14 6.83
C SER A 77 33.70 -5.67 6.88
N MET A 78 34.80 -6.34 7.20
CA MET A 78 34.84 -7.78 7.39
C MET A 78 34.67 -8.09 8.88
N GLY A 79 33.55 -8.70 9.22
CA GLY A 79 33.30 -9.23 10.56
C GLY A 79 33.98 -10.58 10.80
N ARG A 80 33.66 -11.20 11.95
CA ARG A 80 34.21 -12.51 12.33
C ARG A 80 33.81 -13.61 11.35
N ASP A 81 32.54 -13.69 11.01
CA ASP A 81 31.97 -14.78 10.22
C ASP A 81 31.56 -14.37 8.81
N ARG A 82 31.18 -13.09 8.61
CA ARG A 82 30.72 -12.53 7.33
C ARG A 82 31.08 -11.04 7.20
N ALA A 83 30.91 -10.51 6.01
CA ALA A 83 30.95 -9.05 5.79
C ALA A 83 29.80 -8.37 6.53
N TYR A 84 30.00 -7.12 6.90
CA TYR A 84 28.99 -6.26 7.52
C TYR A 84 28.85 -4.97 6.70
N ILE A 85 27.63 -4.53 6.50
CA ILE A 85 27.32 -3.27 5.85
C ILE A 85 26.85 -2.28 6.92
N ASP A 86 27.60 -1.19 7.05
CA ASP A 86 27.26 -0.08 7.93
C ASP A 86 26.08 0.70 7.31
N PRO A 87 24.91 0.73 7.94
CA PRO A 87 23.72 1.39 7.37
C PRO A 87 23.90 2.91 7.27
N ASP A 88 24.66 3.53 8.17
CA ASP A 88 24.84 4.99 8.19
C ASP A 88 25.72 5.47 7.04
N LYS A 89 26.68 4.65 6.64
CA LYS A 89 27.60 4.94 5.51
C LYS A 89 27.05 4.45 4.18
N CYS A 90 26.11 3.51 4.19
CA CYS A 90 25.56 2.91 2.98
C CYS A 90 24.68 3.89 2.21
N LYS A 91 25.04 4.12 0.94
CA LYS A 91 24.23 4.94 -0.01
C LYS A 91 23.33 4.11 -0.91
N GLU A 92 23.08 2.86 -0.56
CA GLU A 92 22.13 1.96 -1.25
C GLU A 92 22.37 1.82 -2.77
N CYS A 93 23.61 1.98 -3.22
CA CYS A 93 23.95 1.97 -4.65
C CYS A 93 23.97 0.57 -5.32
N GLY A 94 23.91 -0.52 -4.56
CA GLY A 94 23.84 -1.90 -5.05
C GLY A 94 25.13 -2.49 -5.60
N MET A 95 26.22 -1.74 -5.69
CA MET A 95 27.47 -2.22 -6.29
C MET A 95 28.05 -3.45 -5.59
N CYS A 96 27.91 -3.53 -4.27
CA CYS A 96 28.37 -4.67 -3.48
C CYS A 96 27.57 -5.95 -3.78
N ALA A 97 26.26 -5.85 -3.96
CA ALA A 97 25.42 -6.98 -4.32
C ALA A 97 25.75 -7.49 -5.74
N LYS A 98 25.91 -6.55 -6.69
CA LYS A 98 26.25 -6.87 -8.09
C LYS A 98 27.60 -7.57 -8.23
N ASN A 99 28.58 -7.20 -7.43
CA ASN A 99 29.96 -7.74 -7.49
C ASN A 99 30.20 -8.93 -6.56
N CYS A 100 29.19 -9.38 -5.81
CA CYS A 100 29.35 -10.54 -4.93
C CYS A 100 29.23 -11.84 -5.73
N PRO A 101 30.31 -12.65 -5.86
CA PRO A 101 30.26 -13.89 -6.65
C PRO A 101 29.37 -14.98 -6.04
N TYR A 102 29.00 -14.83 -4.77
CA TYR A 102 28.16 -15.80 -4.06
C TYR A 102 26.71 -15.32 -3.89
N ASN A 103 26.35 -14.17 -4.47
CA ASN A 103 25.04 -13.55 -4.25
C ASN A 103 24.65 -13.45 -2.77
N ALA A 104 25.65 -13.21 -1.92
CA ALA A 104 25.50 -13.19 -0.47
C ALA A 104 24.95 -11.85 0.07
N ILE A 105 24.68 -10.89 -0.78
CA ILE A 105 24.13 -9.58 -0.40
C ILE A 105 22.74 -9.48 -1.00
N ALA A 106 21.73 -9.56 -0.14
CA ALA A 106 20.35 -9.46 -0.52
C ALA A 106 19.90 -8.00 -0.65
N ASP A 107 19.16 -7.73 -1.71
CA ASP A 107 18.46 -6.46 -1.94
C ASP A 107 17.06 -6.56 -1.33
N LEU A 108 16.84 -5.86 -0.23
CA LEU A 108 15.62 -5.91 0.56
C LEU A 108 14.79 -4.63 0.43
N ILE A 109 14.68 -4.10 -0.79
CA ILE A 109 13.76 -2.98 -1.04
C ILE A 109 12.37 -3.35 -0.50
N ARG A 110 11.83 -2.49 0.35
CA ARG A 110 10.49 -2.70 0.91
C ARG A 110 9.46 -2.83 -0.21
N PRO A 111 8.57 -3.82 -0.14
CA PRO A 111 7.60 -4.08 -1.19
C PRO A 111 6.75 -2.86 -1.57
N CYS A 112 6.34 -2.05 -0.59
CA CYS A 112 5.58 -0.82 -0.83
C CYS A 112 6.36 0.22 -1.66
N LYS A 113 7.65 0.43 -1.37
CA LYS A 113 8.53 1.35 -2.10
C LYS A 113 8.79 0.84 -3.52
N LYS A 114 9.04 -0.46 -3.66
CA LYS A 114 9.35 -1.11 -4.94
C LYS A 114 8.21 -0.98 -5.96
N VAL A 115 6.95 -1.03 -5.51
CA VAL A 115 5.80 -1.04 -6.42
C VAL A 115 5.20 0.34 -6.68
N CYS A 116 5.71 1.38 -6.02
CA CYS A 116 5.19 2.73 -6.22
C CYS A 116 5.67 3.31 -7.56
N PRO A 117 4.77 3.51 -8.55
CA PRO A 117 5.18 3.94 -9.89
C PRO A 117 5.67 5.39 -9.93
N VAL A 118 5.29 6.18 -8.93
CA VAL A 118 5.65 7.61 -8.83
C VAL A 118 6.64 7.90 -7.71
N ASN A 119 7.21 6.86 -7.08
CA ASN A 119 8.18 6.99 -5.97
C ASN A 119 7.70 7.90 -4.83
N ALA A 120 6.40 7.90 -4.53
CA ALA A 120 5.79 8.70 -3.46
C ALA A 120 6.04 8.13 -2.05
N ILE A 121 6.78 7.03 -1.92
CA ILE A 121 6.99 6.35 -0.63
C ILE A 121 8.42 6.53 -0.16
N THR A 122 8.56 7.15 0.99
CA THR A 122 9.80 7.33 1.75
C THR A 122 9.70 6.66 3.12
N MET A 123 10.76 6.68 3.88
CA MET A 123 10.81 6.19 5.25
C MET A 123 11.24 7.35 6.15
N ASP A 124 10.63 7.43 7.33
CA ASP A 124 11.06 8.36 8.38
C ASP A 124 12.31 7.84 9.13
N GLU A 125 12.75 8.58 10.16
CA GLU A 125 13.89 8.23 11.00
C GLU A 125 13.69 6.91 11.76
N ASN A 126 12.45 6.53 12.04
CA ASN A 126 12.07 5.27 12.70
C ASN A 126 11.90 4.13 11.70
N GLY A 127 12.07 4.39 10.42
CA GLY A 127 11.86 3.42 9.36
C GLY A 127 10.38 3.16 9.06
N ILE A 128 9.47 4.03 9.48
CA ILE A 128 8.05 3.93 9.16
C ILE A 128 7.81 4.53 7.76
N CYS A 129 6.89 3.93 7.03
CA CYS A 129 6.50 4.38 5.70
C CYS A 129 5.81 5.73 5.77
N VAL A 130 6.29 6.69 4.99
CA VAL A 130 5.66 7.99 4.77
C VAL A 130 5.25 8.10 3.31
N ILE A 131 4.03 8.52 3.07
CA ILE A 131 3.46 8.69 1.72
C ILE A 131 3.36 10.19 1.42
N ASP A 132 4.08 10.61 0.40
CA ASP A 132 4.00 11.98 -0.13
C ASP A 132 2.64 12.16 -0.83
N GLU A 133 1.76 12.97 -0.24
CA GLU A 133 0.39 13.15 -0.71
C GLU A 133 0.31 13.87 -2.06
N GLU A 134 1.27 14.74 -2.36
CA GLU A 134 1.31 15.49 -3.62
C GLU A 134 1.71 14.60 -4.80
N LYS A 135 2.63 13.65 -4.56
CA LYS A 135 3.06 12.67 -5.57
C LYS A 135 2.13 11.47 -5.69
N CYS A 136 1.40 11.14 -4.64
CA CYS A 136 0.61 9.92 -4.57
C CYS A 136 -0.60 9.97 -5.51
N ILE A 137 -0.61 9.10 -6.52
CA ILE A 137 -1.73 8.93 -7.48
C ILE A 137 -2.85 8.03 -6.96
N ARG A 138 -2.80 7.59 -5.72
CA ARG A 138 -3.83 6.77 -5.04
C ARG A 138 -4.15 5.45 -5.73
N CYS A 139 -3.21 4.85 -6.43
CA CYS A 139 -3.40 3.60 -7.19
C CYS A 139 -3.57 2.34 -6.33
N GLY A 140 -3.29 2.37 -5.02
CA GLY A 140 -3.48 1.26 -4.10
C GLY A 140 -2.45 0.12 -4.17
N GLN A 141 -1.47 0.16 -5.08
CA GLN A 141 -0.48 -0.92 -5.24
C GLN A 141 0.30 -1.24 -3.96
N CYS A 142 0.61 -0.22 -3.16
CA CYS A 142 1.30 -0.37 -1.89
C CYS A 142 0.48 -1.14 -0.85
N ILE A 143 -0.85 -1.04 -0.89
CA ILE A 143 -1.77 -1.78 0.00
C ILE A 143 -1.65 -3.27 -0.28
N HIS A 144 -1.77 -3.68 -1.54
CA HIS A 144 -1.72 -5.08 -1.95
C HIS A 144 -0.36 -5.74 -1.71
N ARG A 145 0.72 -4.97 -1.80
CA ARG A 145 2.08 -5.49 -1.67
C ARG A 145 2.63 -5.45 -0.25
N CYS A 146 1.96 -4.81 0.69
CA CYS A 146 2.40 -4.77 2.07
C CYS A 146 2.11 -6.11 2.78
N PRO A 147 3.13 -6.92 3.13
CA PRO A 147 2.91 -8.23 3.75
C PRO A 147 2.38 -8.14 5.18
N PHE A 148 2.51 -6.96 5.81
CA PHE A 148 2.04 -6.73 7.18
C PHE A 148 0.67 -6.07 7.24
N GLY A 149 0.09 -5.69 6.08
CA GLY A 149 -1.14 -4.91 6.05
C GLY A 149 -1.01 -3.58 6.79
N ALA A 150 0.17 -2.97 6.72
CA ALA A 150 0.48 -1.70 7.37
C ALA A 150 0.01 -0.50 6.56
N ILE A 151 -0.45 -0.70 5.34
CA ILE A 151 -1.00 0.35 4.49
C ILE A 151 -2.45 -0.02 4.20
N GLY A 152 -3.36 0.89 4.45
CA GLY A 152 -4.79 0.72 4.23
C GLY A 152 -5.42 1.93 3.58
N SER A 153 -6.65 1.79 3.12
CA SER A 153 -7.45 2.91 2.60
C SER A 153 -8.53 3.30 3.60
N LYS A 154 -8.82 4.59 3.67
CA LYS A 154 -10.06 5.08 4.27
C LYS A 154 -11.23 4.58 3.43
N THR A 155 -12.30 4.17 4.06
CA THR A 155 -13.51 3.72 3.38
C THR A 155 -14.74 4.32 4.06
N ASP A 156 -15.82 4.47 3.31
CA ASP A 156 -17.08 4.99 3.82
C ASP A 156 -18.09 3.86 4.13
N ILE A 157 -17.62 2.61 4.20
CA ILE A 157 -18.47 1.43 4.37
C ILE A 157 -19.36 1.55 5.60
N VAL A 158 -18.80 1.95 6.74
CA VAL A 158 -19.55 2.08 7.99
C VAL A 158 -20.59 3.21 7.91
N ALA A 159 -20.23 4.33 7.27
CA ALA A 159 -21.15 5.46 7.06
C ALA A 159 -22.31 5.04 6.15
N ILE A 160 -22.04 4.35 5.04
CA ILE A 160 -23.03 3.83 4.11
C ILE A 160 -24.00 2.86 4.82
N ILE A 161 -23.47 1.92 5.61
CA ILE A 161 -24.30 0.97 6.36
C ILE A 161 -25.19 1.70 7.38
N LYS A 162 -24.63 2.67 8.11
CA LYS A 162 -25.41 3.50 9.05
C LYS A 162 -26.53 4.25 8.35
N ASP A 163 -26.28 4.81 7.19
CA ASP A 163 -27.28 5.53 6.38
C ASP A 163 -28.39 4.58 5.88
N MET A 164 -28.04 3.39 5.43
CA MET A 164 -29.01 2.36 5.05
C MET A 164 -29.89 1.95 6.25
N LEU A 165 -29.27 1.70 7.42
CA LEU A 165 -30.00 1.32 8.63
C LEU A 165 -30.89 2.45 9.16
N ALA A 166 -30.52 3.71 8.91
CA ALA A 166 -31.36 4.89 9.21
C ALA A 166 -32.50 5.09 8.19
N GLY A 167 -32.65 4.21 7.21
CA GLY A 167 -33.71 4.27 6.20
C GLY A 167 -33.46 5.31 5.08
N LYS A 168 -32.23 5.83 4.97
CA LYS A 168 -31.87 6.72 3.84
C LYS A 168 -31.80 5.93 2.55
N LYS A 169 -32.21 6.56 1.45
CA LYS A 169 -32.10 5.98 0.11
C LYS A 169 -30.66 6.11 -0.39
N VAL A 170 -29.91 5.03 -0.32
CA VAL A 170 -28.53 4.94 -0.85
C VAL A 170 -28.57 4.28 -2.23
N VAL A 171 -28.01 4.92 -3.24
CA VAL A 171 -27.93 4.41 -4.61
C VAL A 171 -26.47 4.08 -4.93
N ALA A 172 -26.26 2.88 -5.47
CA ALA A 172 -24.94 2.47 -5.94
C ALA A 172 -24.68 2.97 -7.35
N MET A 173 -23.45 3.43 -7.63
CA MET A 173 -23.02 3.80 -8.97
C MET A 173 -21.85 2.93 -9.39
N PHE A 174 -21.96 2.31 -10.56
CA PHE A 174 -20.92 1.44 -11.11
C PHE A 174 -20.43 1.92 -12.47
N ALA A 175 -19.12 1.88 -12.66
CA ALA A 175 -18.53 2.09 -13.98
C ALA A 175 -18.75 0.84 -14.86
N PRO A 176 -18.85 0.99 -16.19
CA PRO A 176 -19.00 -0.14 -17.11
C PRO A 176 -17.90 -1.19 -16.99
N ALA A 177 -16.70 -0.79 -16.56
CA ALA A 177 -15.55 -1.68 -16.34
C ALA A 177 -15.79 -2.81 -15.32
N ILE A 178 -16.90 -2.80 -14.57
CA ILE A 178 -17.28 -3.90 -13.67
C ILE A 178 -17.80 -5.12 -14.45
N GLU A 179 -18.26 -4.91 -15.67
CA GLU A 179 -18.77 -5.99 -16.52
C GLU A 179 -17.67 -7.04 -16.78
N GLY A 180 -18.01 -8.29 -16.62
CA GLY A 180 -17.09 -9.41 -16.77
C GLY A 180 -16.16 -9.69 -15.57
N GLN A 181 -16.06 -8.81 -14.56
CA GLN A 181 -15.21 -9.04 -13.40
C GLN A 181 -15.70 -10.19 -12.51
N PHE A 182 -16.98 -10.46 -12.48
CA PHE A 182 -17.60 -11.57 -11.74
C PHE A 182 -17.88 -12.80 -12.61
N GLY A 183 -17.34 -12.85 -13.81
CA GLY A 183 -17.58 -13.91 -14.79
C GLY A 183 -18.56 -13.49 -15.88
N ARG A 184 -18.51 -14.20 -17.01
CA ARG A 184 -19.31 -13.87 -18.21
C ARG A 184 -20.82 -14.04 -18.03
N GLU A 185 -21.22 -14.85 -17.06
CA GLU A 185 -22.64 -15.12 -16.75
C GLU A 185 -23.29 -13.99 -15.93
N ILE A 186 -22.50 -13.10 -15.35
CA ILE A 186 -22.99 -12.02 -14.48
C ILE A 186 -23.18 -10.75 -15.28
N THR A 187 -24.42 -10.40 -15.51
CA THR A 187 -24.84 -9.17 -16.21
C THR A 187 -25.02 -7.99 -15.26
N MET A 188 -25.07 -6.77 -15.80
CA MET A 188 -25.36 -5.56 -15.01
C MET A 188 -26.71 -5.65 -14.27
N SER A 189 -27.70 -6.32 -14.84
CA SER A 189 -28.99 -6.54 -14.17
C SER A 189 -28.87 -7.48 -12.96
N SER A 190 -27.97 -8.48 -13.03
CA SER A 190 -27.66 -9.36 -11.91
C SER A 190 -26.98 -8.57 -10.77
N ILE A 191 -26.04 -7.68 -11.10
CA ILE A 191 -25.37 -6.80 -10.15
C ILE A 191 -26.38 -5.85 -9.49
N ARG A 192 -27.28 -5.25 -10.28
CA ARG A 192 -28.37 -4.40 -9.77
C ARG A 192 -29.25 -5.14 -8.78
N THR A 193 -29.62 -6.37 -9.09
CA THR A 193 -30.40 -7.23 -8.20
C THR A 193 -29.64 -7.54 -6.91
N ALA A 194 -28.36 -7.82 -6.99
CA ALA A 194 -27.51 -8.06 -5.83
C ALA A 194 -27.42 -6.81 -4.93
N CYS A 195 -27.21 -5.63 -5.51
CA CYS A 195 -27.20 -4.36 -4.77
C CYS A 195 -28.53 -4.15 -4.00
N LYS A 196 -29.67 -4.38 -4.63
CA LYS A 196 -30.98 -4.28 -3.96
C LYS A 196 -31.12 -5.28 -2.81
N LYS A 197 -30.61 -6.50 -2.96
CA LYS A 197 -30.63 -7.51 -1.89
C LYS A 197 -29.72 -7.13 -0.71
N ILE A 198 -28.63 -6.40 -0.96
CA ILE A 198 -27.72 -5.90 0.08
C ILE A 198 -28.35 -4.73 0.86
N GLY A 199 -29.30 -3.99 0.27
CA GLY A 199 -30.00 -2.89 0.91
C GLY A 199 -29.88 -1.54 0.20
N PHE A 200 -29.23 -1.48 -0.96
CA PHE A 200 -29.26 -0.27 -1.79
C PHE A 200 -30.67 -0.04 -2.36
N ALA A 201 -31.09 1.21 -2.43
CA ALA A 201 -32.37 1.58 -3.02
C ALA A 201 -32.41 1.27 -4.52
N ASP A 202 -31.32 1.54 -5.21
CA ASP A 202 -31.13 1.20 -6.63
C ASP A 202 -29.63 1.21 -7.00
N MET A 203 -29.36 0.90 -8.26
CA MET A 203 -28.03 0.94 -8.89
C MET A 203 -28.14 1.64 -10.25
N VAL A 204 -27.19 2.51 -10.52
CA VAL A 204 -27.08 3.28 -11.78
C VAL A 204 -25.74 3.01 -12.44
N GLU A 205 -25.74 2.85 -13.74
CA GLU A 205 -24.52 2.76 -14.55
C GLU A 205 -24.00 4.17 -14.88
N VAL A 206 -22.73 4.41 -14.60
CA VAL A 206 -22.10 5.71 -14.87
C VAL A 206 -22.03 6.00 -16.38
N GLY A 207 -22.01 4.96 -17.22
CA GLY A 207 -22.09 5.10 -18.68
C GLY A 207 -23.32 5.90 -19.15
N LEU A 208 -24.46 5.76 -18.47
CA LEU A 208 -25.66 6.55 -18.75
C LEU A 208 -25.40 8.07 -18.61
N GLY A 209 -24.61 8.48 -17.63
CA GLY A 209 -24.23 9.88 -17.47
C GLY A 209 -23.38 10.39 -18.65
N GLY A 210 -22.47 9.57 -19.17
CA GLY A 210 -21.72 9.88 -20.38
C GLY A 210 -22.60 10.09 -21.61
N ASP A 211 -23.57 9.21 -21.81
CA ASP A 211 -24.53 9.31 -22.92
C ASP A 211 -25.39 10.60 -22.81
N MET A 212 -25.84 10.94 -21.61
CA MET A 212 -26.59 12.16 -21.35
C MET A 212 -25.75 13.41 -21.62
N THR A 213 -24.48 13.42 -21.21
CA THR A 213 -23.56 14.53 -21.47
C THR A 213 -23.31 14.69 -22.97
N ALA A 214 -23.02 13.61 -23.66
CA ALA A 214 -22.83 13.61 -25.11
C ALA A 214 -24.06 14.14 -25.87
N ALA A 215 -25.27 13.75 -25.45
CA ALA A 215 -26.50 14.25 -26.03
C ALA A 215 -26.72 15.76 -25.77
N ALA A 216 -26.40 16.22 -24.56
CA ALA A 216 -26.50 17.66 -24.22
C ALA A 216 -25.48 18.50 -25.00
N GLU A 217 -24.23 18.09 -25.07
CA GLU A 217 -23.18 18.77 -25.84
C GLU A 217 -23.49 18.80 -27.33
N ALA A 218 -24.02 17.67 -27.90
CA ALA A 218 -24.45 17.67 -29.29
C ALA A 218 -25.58 18.66 -29.57
N ALA A 219 -26.49 18.86 -28.62
CA ALA A 219 -27.59 19.82 -28.75
C ALA A 219 -27.12 21.29 -28.66
N GLU A 220 -26.01 21.57 -27.96
CA GLU A 220 -25.41 22.90 -27.89
C GLU A 220 -24.64 23.26 -29.19
N TRP A 221 -24.21 22.24 -29.95
CA TRP A 221 -23.47 22.43 -31.21
C TRP A 221 -24.41 22.67 -32.44
N LEU A 222 -25.66 22.33 -32.33
CA LEU A 222 -26.69 22.48 -33.37
C LEU A 222 -27.44 23.82 -33.22
#